data_a2430eed008952874ae11b2a7f347242
#
_entry.id   a2430eed008952874ae11b2a7f347242
#
_cell.length_a   1.000
_cell.length_b   1.000
_cell.length_c   1.000
_cell.angle_alpha   90.00
_cell.angle_beta   90.00
_cell.angle_gamma   90.00
#
_symmetry.space_group_name_H-M   'P 1'
#
loop_
_entity.id
_entity.type
_entity.pdbx_description
1 polymer ?
#
loop_
_entity_poly.entity_id
_entity_poly.type
_entity_poly.pdbx_seq_one_letter_code
_entity_poly.pdbx_strand_id
1 'polypeptide(L)'
;MGSHVSPLAVSLEHQDGSGRFDDPQHELTVLYGGDSATTCILEVALPWKPHVNADYVQQTEAPSDDMDAEEQRLVLEQSGRDREIANRPPAMPVSLYEKSKVFVQLARPVVLCDLDDVTARAQLSKVSSVAAAMAACGVPQLDRSVVTAQGPHLEITRAVSGFLMREAFQGHQFAGIRTISRWKGEMFVLFQDQYDLGPPLVGPIRLHRDDPDVVQVATMVGLVP
;
A
#
# COMPACT_ATOMS: atom_id res chain seq x y z
N MET A 1 -9.74 -16.90 -31.74
CA MET A 1 -8.95 -15.77 -31.26
C MET A 1 -9.00 -15.84 -29.75
N GLY A 2 -7.93 -16.31 -29.11
CA GLY A 2 -7.85 -16.39 -27.65
C GLY A 2 -7.64 -14.98 -27.09
N SER A 3 -8.53 -14.54 -26.22
CA SER A 3 -8.34 -13.32 -25.44
C SER A 3 -7.10 -13.55 -24.55
N HIS A 4 -6.00 -12.89 -24.85
CA HIS A 4 -4.87 -12.81 -23.94
C HIS A 4 -5.32 -11.97 -22.74
N VAL A 5 -5.79 -12.64 -21.68
CA VAL A 5 -5.95 -12.01 -20.38
C VAL A 5 -4.54 -11.67 -19.91
N SER A 6 -4.23 -10.39 -19.75
CA SER A 6 -2.95 -9.96 -19.16
C SER A 6 -2.81 -10.64 -17.80
N PRO A 7 -1.68 -11.29 -17.48
CA PRO A 7 -1.46 -11.89 -16.16
C PRO A 7 -1.45 -10.84 -15.01
N LEU A 8 -1.51 -9.57 -15.34
CA LEU A 8 -1.60 -8.45 -14.40
C LEU A 8 -3.02 -7.87 -14.31
N ALA A 9 -3.98 -8.38 -15.10
CA ALA A 9 -5.38 -8.00 -14.96
C ALA A 9 -5.91 -8.59 -13.65
N VAL A 10 -5.95 -7.78 -12.62
CA VAL A 10 -6.66 -8.11 -11.38
C VAL A 10 -8.16 -8.03 -11.71
N SER A 11 -8.86 -9.15 -11.60
CA SER A 11 -10.33 -9.13 -11.80
C SER A 11 -10.98 -8.31 -10.68
N LEU A 12 -12.12 -7.67 -10.97
CA LEU A 12 -12.92 -6.94 -9.98
C LEU A 12 -13.21 -7.78 -8.72
N GLU A 13 -13.37 -9.09 -8.89
CA GLU A 13 -13.61 -10.04 -7.80
C GLU A 13 -12.45 -10.13 -6.79
N HIS A 14 -11.23 -9.73 -7.19
CA HIS A 14 -10.05 -9.72 -6.34
C HIS A 14 -9.67 -8.33 -5.84
N GLN A 15 -10.42 -7.30 -6.20
CA GLN A 15 -10.29 -5.95 -5.63
C GLN A 15 -11.26 -5.81 -4.47
N ASP A 16 -10.73 -5.91 -3.25
CA ASP A 16 -11.51 -5.77 -2.02
C ASP A 16 -11.86 -4.31 -1.67
N GLY A 17 -11.48 -3.39 -2.55
CA GLY A 17 -11.70 -1.96 -2.33
C GLY A 17 -10.87 -1.38 -1.18
N SER A 18 -9.79 -2.07 -0.76
CA SER A 18 -8.94 -1.61 0.32
C SER A 18 -7.87 -0.60 -0.12
N GLY A 19 -7.62 -0.51 -1.43
CA GLY A 19 -6.63 0.38 -2.01
C GLY A 19 -7.01 1.86 -1.93
N ARG A 20 -6.00 2.73 -1.78
CA ARG A 20 -6.19 4.19 -1.67
C ARG A 20 -6.85 4.82 -2.89
N PHE A 21 -6.59 4.27 -4.06
CA PHE A 21 -7.05 4.80 -5.35
C PHE A 21 -8.00 3.84 -6.06
N ASP A 22 -8.56 2.88 -5.32
CA ASP A 22 -9.58 2.00 -5.90
C ASP A 22 -10.82 2.80 -6.28
N ASP A 23 -11.54 2.31 -7.28
CA ASP A 23 -12.79 2.92 -7.70
C ASP A 23 -13.84 2.86 -6.57
N PRO A 24 -14.36 4.01 -6.11
CA PRO A 24 -15.35 4.02 -5.04
C PRO A 24 -16.68 3.34 -5.43
N GLN A 25 -16.92 3.16 -6.72
CA GLN A 25 -18.11 2.47 -7.24
C GLN A 25 -17.86 0.98 -7.50
N HIS A 26 -16.62 0.53 -7.38
CA HIS A 26 -16.21 -0.86 -7.68
C HIS A 26 -16.58 -1.33 -9.11
N GLU A 27 -16.58 -0.42 -10.07
CA GLU A 27 -16.89 -0.72 -11.48
C GLU A 27 -15.64 -0.86 -12.33
N LEU A 28 -14.57 -0.15 -11.97
CA LEU A 28 -13.31 -0.10 -12.70
C LEU A 28 -12.16 -0.62 -11.84
N THR A 29 -11.25 -1.33 -12.48
CA THR A 29 -10.03 -1.81 -11.82
C THR A 29 -8.88 -0.82 -11.96
N VAL A 30 -7.96 -0.88 -11.02
CA VAL A 30 -6.70 -0.14 -11.06
C VAL A 30 -5.52 -1.09 -10.99
N LEU A 31 -4.43 -0.71 -11.63
CA LEU A 31 -3.14 -1.40 -11.51
C LEU A 31 -2.17 -0.51 -10.74
N TYR A 32 -1.72 -0.99 -9.60
CA TYR A 32 -0.67 -0.33 -8.83
C TYR A 32 0.71 -0.76 -9.33
N GLY A 33 1.61 0.20 -9.43
CA GLY A 33 2.99 -0.03 -9.83
C GLY A 33 3.94 0.96 -9.14
N GLY A 34 5.23 0.77 -9.36
CA GLY A 34 6.27 1.67 -8.88
C GLY A 34 7.42 1.75 -9.86
N ASP A 35 8.31 2.72 -9.66
CA ASP A 35 9.54 2.89 -10.41
C ASP A 35 10.56 1.77 -10.17
N SER A 36 10.38 1.01 -9.09
CA SER A 36 11.24 -0.10 -8.70
C SER A 36 10.46 -1.20 -7.96
N ALA A 37 11.01 -2.41 -7.99
CA ALA A 37 10.46 -3.51 -7.19
C ALA A 37 10.50 -3.19 -5.69
N THR A 38 11.54 -2.51 -5.22
CA THR A 38 11.68 -2.05 -3.82
C THR A 38 10.52 -1.16 -3.42
N THR A 39 10.14 -0.18 -4.26
CA THR A 39 8.98 0.70 -4.01
C THR A 39 7.69 -0.11 -3.89
N CYS A 40 7.45 -1.03 -4.81
CA CYS A 40 6.25 -1.88 -4.78
C CYS A 40 6.20 -2.78 -3.54
N ILE A 41 7.32 -3.39 -3.16
CA ILE A 41 7.41 -4.26 -1.97
C ILE A 41 7.18 -3.45 -0.69
N LEU A 42 7.74 -2.24 -0.59
CA LEU A 42 7.53 -1.35 0.55
C LEU A 42 6.04 -1.05 0.78
N GLU A 43 5.30 -0.74 -0.27
CA GLU A 43 3.87 -0.44 -0.16
C GLU A 43 3.04 -1.66 0.28
N VAL A 44 3.46 -2.87 -0.11
CA VAL A 44 2.81 -4.11 0.31
C VAL A 44 3.22 -4.54 1.73
N ALA A 45 4.50 -4.38 2.09
CA ALA A 45 5.04 -4.89 3.36
C ALA A 45 4.72 -3.99 4.55
N LEU A 46 4.54 -2.69 4.34
CA LEU A 46 4.42 -1.71 5.42
C LEU A 46 3.14 -1.75 6.25
N PRO A 47 1.98 -2.12 5.68
CA PRO A 47 0.79 -2.37 6.51
C PRO A 47 1.03 -3.45 7.57
N TRP A 48 2.02 -4.31 7.34
CA TRP A 48 2.39 -5.42 8.21
C TRP A 48 3.52 -5.08 9.19
N LYS A 49 4.03 -3.82 9.19
CA LYS A 49 4.99 -3.44 10.22
C LYS A 49 4.28 -3.64 11.57
N PRO A 50 4.71 -4.62 12.39
CA PRO A 50 4.08 -4.84 13.67
C PRO A 50 4.19 -3.50 14.42
N HIS A 51 3.07 -2.99 14.85
CA HIS A 51 3.07 -2.03 15.94
C HIS A 51 3.66 -2.83 17.10
N VAL A 52 4.95 -2.62 17.34
CA VAL A 52 5.53 -3.04 18.61
C VAL A 52 4.74 -2.24 19.62
N ASN A 53 3.72 -2.88 20.17
CA ASN A 53 2.93 -2.32 21.22
C ASN A 53 3.90 -2.29 22.42
N ALA A 54 4.58 -1.15 22.60
CA ALA A 54 5.39 -0.93 23.80
C ALA A 54 4.55 -1.18 25.06
N ASP A 55 3.24 -1.01 24.96
CA ASP A 55 2.28 -1.30 26.03
C ASP A 55 2.11 -2.80 26.29
N TYR A 56 2.34 -3.67 25.30
CA TYR A 56 2.27 -5.13 25.53
C TYR A 56 3.43 -5.63 26.38
N VAL A 57 4.59 -4.98 26.33
CA VAL A 57 5.75 -5.32 27.17
C VAL A 57 5.55 -4.87 28.62
N GLN A 58 4.70 -3.88 28.87
CA GLN A 58 4.37 -3.43 30.22
C GLN A 58 3.25 -4.22 30.92
N GLN A 59 2.48 -5.01 30.18
CA GLN A 59 1.37 -5.80 30.71
C GLN A 59 1.71 -7.27 31.02
N THR A 60 2.97 -7.68 30.92
CA THR A 60 3.39 -8.94 31.54
C THR A 60 3.28 -8.77 33.05
N GLU A 61 2.21 -9.32 33.63
CA GLU A 61 1.92 -9.29 35.04
C GLU A 61 3.14 -9.75 35.84
N ALA A 62 3.59 -8.91 36.76
CA ALA A 62 4.54 -9.33 37.75
C ALA A 62 3.86 -10.44 38.60
N PRO A 63 4.61 -11.48 39.03
CA PRO A 63 4.05 -12.50 39.90
C PRO A 63 3.35 -11.82 41.07
N SER A 64 2.10 -12.23 41.36
CA SER A 64 1.38 -11.76 42.54
C SER A 64 1.99 -12.39 43.79
N ASP A 65 2.01 -11.67 44.90
CA ASP A 65 2.45 -12.19 46.19
C ASP A 65 1.58 -13.35 46.70
N ASP A 66 0.39 -13.55 46.14
CA ASP A 66 -0.55 -14.61 46.46
C ASP A 66 -0.29 -15.94 45.71
N MET A 67 0.65 -15.93 44.75
CA MET A 67 1.03 -17.13 43.97
C MET A 67 2.01 -18.00 44.74
N ASP A 68 1.87 -19.33 44.62
CA ASP A 68 2.88 -20.23 45.12
C ASP A 68 4.19 -20.19 44.32
N ALA A 69 5.26 -20.78 44.84
CA ALA A 69 6.58 -20.71 44.25
C ALA A 69 6.66 -21.36 42.85
N GLU A 70 5.81 -22.34 42.55
CA GLU A 70 5.75 -23.01 41.27
C GLU A 70 5.00 -22.17 40.23
N GLU A 71 3.90 -21.58 40.63
CA GLU A 71 3.12 -20.63 39.82
C GLU A 71 3.96 -19.38 39.48
N GLN A 72 4.66 -18.81 40.47
CA GLN A 72 5.58 -17.68 40.24
C GLN A 72 6.67 -18.04 39.22
N ARG A 73 7.23 -19.25 39.31
CA ARG A 73 8.25 -19.72 38.36
C ARG A 73 7.69 -19.83 36.94
N LEU A 74 6.46 -20.40 36.79
CA LEU A 74 5.82 -20.52 35.47
C LEU A 74 5.53 -19.15 34.82
N VAL A 75 5.05 -18.20 35.62
CA VAL A 75 4.79 -16.82 35.15
C VAL A 75 6.10 -16.15 34.71
N LEU A 76 7.20 -16.32 35.44
CA LEU A 76 8.51 -15.78 35.10
C LEU A 76 9.07 -16.43 33.83
N GLU A 77 8.93 -17.76 33.68
CA GLU A 77 9.36 -18.46 32.47
C GLU A 77 8.55 -18.02 31.26
N GLN A 78 7.22 -17.88 31.40
CA GLN A 78 6.35 -17.38 30.33
C GLN A 78 6.72 -15.94 29.94
N SER A 79 6.85 -15.06 30.93
CA SER A 79 7.27 -13.67 30.72
C SER A 79 8.66 -13.57 30.05
N GLY A 80 9.58 -14.49 30.39
CA GLY A 80 10.89 -14.59 29.75
C GLY A 80 10.77 -14.97 28.27
N ARG A 81 9.92 -15.95 27.93
CA ARG A 81 9.64 -16.36 26.54
C ARG A 81 8.96 -15.26 25.74
N ASP A 82 7.96 -14.59 26.35
CA ASP A 82 7.23 -13.50 25.69
C ASP A 82 8.15 -12.31 25.41
N ARG A 83 9.10 -11.99 26.33
CA ARG A 83 10.15 -10.99 26.08
C ARG A 83 11.11 -11.41 24.99
N GLU A 84 11.50 -12.68 24.93
CA GLU A 84 12.37 -13.19 23.87
C GLU A 84 11.67 -13.10 22.50
N ILE A 85 10.37 -13.45 22.43
CA ILE A 85 9.55 -13.32 21.22
C ILE A 85 9.38 -11.85 20.83
N ALA A 86 9.10 -10.97 21.80
CA ALA A 86 8.95 -9.52 21.56
C ALA A 86 10.25 -8.85 21.09
N ASN A 87 11.42 -9.39 21.50
CA ASN A 87 12.73 -8.88 21.11
C ASN A 87 13.22 -9.45 19.77
N ARG A 88 12.57 -10.48 19.22
CA ARG A 88 12.93 -10.95 17.86
C ARG A 88 12.54 -9.88 16.85
N PRO A 89 13.43 -9.51 15.93
CA PRO A 89 13.02 -8.63 14.86
C PRO A 89 11.87 -9.28 14.09
N PRO A 90 10.76 -8.53 13.87
CA PRO A 90 9.61 -9.08 13.18
C PRO A 90 10.00 -9.49 11.76
N ALA A 91 9.48 -10.62 11.31
CA ALA A 91 9.75 -11.12 9.96
C ALA A 91 8.85 -10.46 8.92
N MET A 92 9.31 -10.47 7.68
CA MET A 92 8.48 -10.11 6.52
C MET A 92 7.27 -11.05 6.44
N PRO A 93 6.07 -10.55 6.04
CA PRO A 93 4.88 -11.38 5.99
C PRO A 93 5.01 -12.51 4.98
N VAL A 94 4.60 -13.72 5.37
CA VAL A 94 4.68 -14.92 4.51
C VAL A 94 3.93 -14.71 3.20
N SER A 95 2.81 -14.00 3.22
CA SER A 95 2.02 -13.66 2.03
C SER A 95 2.80 -12.87 0.97
N LEU A 96 3.88 -12.19 1.35
CA LEU A 96 4.77 -11.54 0.39
C LEU A 96 5.44 -12.56 -0.54
N TYR A 97 5.81 -13.74 -0.02
CA TYR A 97 6.48 -14.79 -0.80
C TYR A 97 5.54 -15.58 -1.72
N GLU A 98 4.25 -15.30 -1.63
CA GLU A 98 3.24 -15.78 -2.59
C GLU A 98 3.12 -14.82 -3.79
N LYS A 99 3.71 -13.64 -3.70
CA LYS A 99 3.69 -12.63 -4.76
C LYS A 99 4.84 -12.83 -5.74
N SER A 100 4.68 -12.22 -6.90
CA SER A 100 5.72 -12.17 -7.93
C SER A 100 5.94 -10.72 -8.35
N LYS A 101 7.18 -10.37 -8.67
CA LYS A 101 7.50 -9.11 -9.32
C LYS A 101 7.51 -9.29 -10.83
N VAL A 102 6.99 -8.29 -11.53
CA VAL A 102 6.95 -8.22 -12.97
C VAL A 102 7.41 -6.84 -13.41
N PHE A 103 8.27 -6.78 -14.41
CA PHE A 103 8.66 -5.53 -15.04
C PHE A 103 7.93 -5.41 -16.38
N VAL A 104 7.18 -4.36 -16.52
CA VAL A 104 6.38 -4.09 -17.73
C VAL A 104 6.76 -2.76 -18.34
N GLN A 105 6.51 -2.63 -19.64
CA GLN A 105 6.58 -1.38 -20.35
C GLN A 105 5.20 -1.06 -20.89
N LEU A 106 4.80 0.20 -20.80
CA LEU A 106 3.60 0.65 -21.49
C LEU A 106 3.84 0.62 -23.01
N ALA A 107 2.88 0.09 -23.75
CA ALA A 107 2.95 -0.01 -25.21
C ALA A 107 2.98 1.38 -25.89
N ARG A 108 2.43 2.38 -25.20
CA ARG A 108 2.42 3.79 -25.63
C ARG A 108 2.56 4.72 -24.43
N PRO A 109 3.07 5.95 -24.64
CA PRO A 109 3.05 6.98 -23.61
C PRO A 109 1.63 7.26 -23.12
N VAL A 110 1.48 7.49 -21.81
CA VAL A 110 0.22 7.85 -21.18
C VAL A 110 0.36 9.15 -20.40
N VAL A 111 -0.74 9.85 -20.21
CA VAL A 111 -0.78 11.06 -19.37
C VAL A 111 -1.26 10.67 -17.98
N LEU A 112 -0.46 10.98 -16.97
CA LEU A 112 -0.77 10.73 -15.57
C LEU A 112 -1.02 12.05 -14.84
N CYS A 113 -2.01 12.05 -13.93
CA CYS A 113 -2.22 13.16 -13.01
C CYS A 113 -1.17 13.10 -11.90
N ASP A 114 -0.33 14.11 -11.80
CA ASP A 114 0.69 14.20 -10.76
C ASP A 114 0.08 14.76 -9.47
N LEU A 115 -0.11 13.90 -8.48
CA LEU A 115 -0.61 14.32 -7.16
C LEU A 115 0.48 14.92 -6.25
N ASP A 116 1.73 14.96 -6.67
CA ASP A 116 2.76 15.73 -5.97
C ASP A 116 2.79 17.20 -6.44
N ASP A 117 2.17 17.52 -7.59
CA ASP A 117 1.96 18.90 -8.00
C ASP A 117 0.92 19.58 -7.10
N VAL A 118 1.35 20.64 -6.44
CA VAL A 118 0.49 21.44 -5.55
C VAL A 118 -0.65 22.10 -6.29
N THR A 119 -0.45 22.48 -7.56
CA THR A 119 -1.47 23.11 -8.39
C THR A 119 -2.56 22.11 -8.77
N ALA A 120 -2.17 20.90 -9.16
CA ALA A 120 -3.12 19.84 -9.45
C ALA A 120 -3.98 19.51 -8.22
N ARG A 121 -3.37 19.34 -7.04
CA ARG A 121 -4.12 19.13 -5.79
C ARG A 121 -5.07 20.27 -5.45
N ALA A 122 -4.61 21.52 -5.59
CA ALA A 122 -5.46 22.69 -5.31
C ALA A 122 -6.64 22.80 -6.26
N GLN A 123 -6.53 22.29 -7.48
CA GLN A 123 -7.65 22.27 -8.43
C GLN A 123 -8.56 21.07 -8.19
N LEU A 124 -8.02 19.89 -7.91
CA LEU A 124 -8.77 18.69 -7.56
C LEU A 124 -9.63 18.91 -6.30
N SER A 125 -9.14 19.66 -5.32
CA SER A 125 -9.90 19.99 -4.10
C SER A 125 -11.17 20.79 -4.37
N LYS A 126 -11.31 21.41 -5.56
CA LYS A 126 -12.50 22.15 -5.99
C LYS A 126 -13.52 21.29 -6.74
N VAL A 127 -13.16 20.07 -7.09
CA VAL A 127 -14.08 19.11 -7.72
C VAL A 127 -15.12 18.68 -6.70
N SER A 128 -16.39 18.73 -7.08
CA SER A 128 -17.52 18.57 -6.14
C SER A 128 -17.44 17.28 -5.31
N SER A 129 -17.10 16.14 -5.94
CA SER A 129 -16.97 14.84 -5.26
C SER A 129 -15.80 14.83 -4.27
N VAL A 130 -14.65 15.41 -4.65
CA VAL A 130 -13.48 15.52 -3.82
C VAL A 130 -13.72 16.47 -2.65
N ALA A 131 -14.30 17.65 -2.92
CA ALA A 131 -14.65 18.62 -1.89
C ALA A 131 -15.62 18.04 -0.86
N ALA A 132 -16.62 17.28 -1.31
CA ALA A 132 -17.56 16.59 -0.42
C ALA A 132 -16.87 15.55 0.47
N ALA A 133 -15.98 14.73 -0.09
CA ALA A 133 -15.20 13.75 0.66
C ALA A 133 -14.27 14.44 1.68
N MET A 134 -13.60 15.52 1.29
CA MET A 134 -12.77 16.32 2.19
C MET A 134 -13.58 16.90 3.36
N ALA A 135 -14.75 17.46 3.09
CA ALA A 135 -15.63 17.99 4.12
C ALA A 135 -16.12 16.92 5.09
N ALA A 136 -16.49 15.74 4.57
CA ALA A 136 -16.92 14.60 5.39
C ALA A 136 -15.79 14.08 6.33
N CYS A 137 -14.54 14.18 5.89
CA CYS A 137 -13.36 13.81 6.69
C CYS A 137 -12.80 14.97 7.55
N GLY A 138 -13.39 16.17 7.48
CA GLY A 138 -12.88 17.33 8.21
C GLY A 138 -11.54 17.85 7.70
N VAL A 139 -11.19 17.57 6.44
CA VAL A 139 -9.91 17.94 5.82
C VAL A 139 -10.05 19.26 5.06
N PRO A 140 -9.35 20.34 5.46
CA PRO A 140 -9.52 21.64 4.83
C PRO A 140 -8.76 21.78 3.51
N GLN A 141 -7.73 20.96 3.27
CA GLN A 141 -6.86 21.05 2.10
C GLN A 141 -6.38 19.69 1.65
N LEU A 142 -6.40 19.45 0.33
CA LEU A 142 -5.82 18.27 -0.26
C LEU A 142 -4.29 18.41 -0.35
N ASP A 143 -3.62 18.16 0.75
CA ASP A 143 -2.16 18.19 0.80
C ASP A 143 -1.54 16.81 0.57
N ARG A 144 -0.21 16.74 0.59
CA ARG A 144 0.52 15.50 0.41
C ARG A 144 0.25 14.49 1.52
N SER A 145 0.05 14.95 2.76
CA SER A 145 -0.23 14.05 3.88
C SER A 145 -1.55 13.30 3.68
N VAL A 146 -2.57 13.96 3.14
CA VAL A 146 -3.86 13.36 2.79
C VAL A 146 -3.71 12.33 1.68
N VAL A 147 -2.96 12.67 0.61
CA VAL A 147 -2.74 11.76 -0.54
C VAL A 147 -1.96 10.50 -0.14
N THR A 148 -1.02 10.62 0.79
CA THR A 148 -0.17 9.50 1.23
C THR A 148 -0.71 8.76 2.47
N ALA A 149 -1.77 9.29 3.12
CA ALA A 149 -2.36 8.71 4.30
C ALA A 149 -3.03 7.36 4.02
N GLN A 150 -3.13 6.56 5.06
CA GLN A 150 -3.98 5.38 5.14
C GLN A 150 -5.10 5.65 6.16
N GLY A 151 -6.16 4.88 6.11
CA GLY A 151 -7.25 4.99 7.07
C GLY A 151 -8.27 6.08 6.71
N PRO A 152 -8.54 7.08 7.56
CA PRO A 152 -9.72 7.95 7.41
C PRO A 152 -9.75 8.81 6.14
N HIS A 153 -8.61 8.95 5.44
CA HIS A 153 -8.53 9.74 4.22
C HIS A 153 -8.68 8.92 2.93
N LEU A 154 -8.94 7.61 3.03
CA LEU A 154 -9.17 6.74 1.86
C LEU A 154 -10.32 7.24 0.99
N GLU A 155 -11.39 7.74 1.60
CA GLU A 155 -12.54 8.27 0.86
C GLU A 155 -12.17 9.47 -0.02
N ILE A 156 -11.24 10.30 0.43
CA ILE A 156 -10.76 11.46 -0.34
C ILE A 156 -9.96 10.98 -1.56
N THR A 157 -9.01 10.07 -1.37
CA THR A 157 -8.17 9.56 -2.46
C THR A 157 -8.98 8.74 -3.46
N ARG A 158 -10.00 8.01 -3.00
CA ARG A 158 -10.97 7.32 -3.86
C ARG A 158 -11.87 8.28 -4.63
N ALA A 159 -12.29 9.39 -4.02
CA ALA A 159 -13.03 10.42 -4.73
C ALA A 159 -12.17 11.07 -5.83
N VAL A 160 -10.88 11.27 -5.60
CA VAL A 160 -9.93 11.75 -6.60
C VAL A 160 -9.81 10.75 -7.75
N SER A 161 -9.53 9.48 -7.48
CA SER A 161 -9.40 8.46 -8.52
C SER A 161 -10.72 8.27 -9.29
N GLY A 162 -11.85 8.16 -8.59
CA GLY A 162 -13.16 8.01 -9.21
C GLY A 162 -13.53 9.16 -10.16
N PHE A 163 -13.13 10.39 -9.81
CA PHE A 163 -13.28 11.54 -10.71
C PHE A 163 -12.36 11.42 -11.92
N LEU A 164 -11.07 11.17 -11.72
CA LEU A 164 -10.08 11.11 -12.81
C LEU A 164 -10.32 9.94 -13.77
N MET A 165 -10.93 8.85 -13.30
CA MET A 165 -11.31 7.71 -14.15
C MET A 165 -12.42 8.06 -15.14
N ARG A 166 -13.34 8.96 -14.76
CA ARG A 166 -14.59 9.21 -15.51
C ARG A 166 -14.62 10.54 -16.23
N GLU A 167 -13.88 11.51 -15.74
CA GLU A 167 -13.99 12.90 -16.18
C GLU A 167 -12.65 13.44 -16.68
N ALA A 168 -12.71 14.26 -17.72
CA ALA A 168 -11.54 15.02 -18.13
C ALA A 168 -11.21 16.10 -17.10
N PHE A 169 -9.95 16.20 -16.76
CA PHE A 169 -9.44 17.20 -15.83
C PHE A 169 -8.41 18.07 -16.55
N GLN A 170 -8.55 19.39 -16.48
CA GLN A 170 -7.69 20.35 -17.20
C GLN A 170 -7.60 20.08 -18.71
N GLY A 171 -8.67 19.58 -19.32
CA GLY A 171 -8.71 19.26 -20.75
C GLY A 171 -8.01 17.93 -21.14
N HIS A 172 -7.59 17.13 -20.16
CA HIS A 172 -6.95 15.84 -20.38
C HIS A 172 -7.78 14.70 -19.77
N GLN A 173 -7.87 13.60 -20.51
CA GLN A 173 -8.25 12.31 -19.95
C GLN A 173 -6.99 11.64 -19.42
N PHE A 174 -6.91 11.44 -18.12
CA PHE A 174 -5.75 10.81 -17.50
C PHE A 174 -5.87 9.29 -17.53
N ALA A 175 -4.77 8.63 -17.88
CA ALA A 175 -4.67 7.18 -17.83
C ALA A 175 -4.34 6.66 -16.42
N GLY A 176 -4.16 7.54 -15.46
CA GLY A 176 -3.82 7.18 -14.11
C GLY A 176 -3.28 8.34 -13.28
N ILE A 177 -2.72 7.97 -12.14
CA ILE A 177 -2.14 8.87 -11.14
C ILE A 177 -0.67 8.55 -10.98
N ARG A 178 0.16 9.59 -10.82
CA ARG A 178 1.53 9.53 -10.32
C ARG A 178 1.58 10.18 -8.94
N THR A 179 2.27 9.56 -8.02
CA THR A 179 2.54 10.15 -6.68
C THR A 179 3.85 9.60 -6.14
N ILE A 180 4.46 10.31 -5.22
CA ILE A 180 5.64 9.82 -4.52
C ILE A 180 5.20 9.00 -3.31
N SER A 181 5.73 7.77 -3.21
CA SER A 181 5.57 6.97 -2.02
C SER A 181 6.11 7.70 -0.79
N ARG A 182 5.44 7.56 0.35
CA ARG A 182 5.95 8.05 1.65
C ARG A 182 7.31 7.46 2.02
N TRP A 183 7.70 6.37 1.38
CA TRP A 183 8.94 5.62 1.64
C TRP A 183 10.05 5.91 0.64
N LYS A 184 9.87 6.87 -0.26
CA LYS A 184 10.68 7.17 -1.44
C LYS A 184 10.31 6.28 -2.65
N GLY A 185 10.61 6.79 -3.84
CA GLY A 185 10.24 6.17 -5.11
C GLY A 185 8.88 6.65 -5.63
N GLU A 186 8.68 6.49 -6.92
CA GLU A 186 7.45 6.90 -7.59
C GLU A 186 6.45 5.75 -7.61
N MET A 187 5.21 6.07 -7.31
CA MET A 187 4.08 5.17 -7.45
C MET A 187 3.21 5.57 -8.61
N PHE A 188 2.70 4.59 -9.30
CA PHE A 188 1.76 4.74 -10.40
C PHE A 188 0.50 3.95 -10.11
N VAL A 189 -0.63 4.56 -10.42
CA VAL A 189 -1.93 3.91 -10.40
C VAL A 189 -2.50 4.08 -11.79
N LEU A 190 -2.64 2.99 -12.54
CA LEU A 190 -3.15 3.01 -13.90
C LEU A 190 -4.62 2.59 -13.91
N PHE A 191 -5.45 3.33 -14.63
CA PHE A 191 -6.88 3.10 -14.73
C PHE A 191 -7.20 2.11 -15.84
N GLN A 192 -8.07 1.16 -15.57
CA GLN A 192 -8.54 0.19 -16.55
C GLN A 192 -8.94 0.89 -17.86
N ASP A 193 -8.62 0.24 -18.97
CA ASP A 193 -8.94 0.67 -20.34
C ASP A 193 -8.28 1.98 -20.81
N GLN A 194 -7.46 2.63 -19.95
CA GLN A 194 -6.75 3.86 -20.30
C GLN A 194 -5.27 3.60 -20.67
N TYR A 195 -4.80 2.36 -20.55
CA TYR A 195 -3.42 2.00 -20.87
C TYR A 195 -3.34 0.65 -21.58
N ASP A 196 -2.27 0.45 -22.32
CA ASP A 196 -1.90 -0.82 -22.92
C ASP A 196 -0.56 -1.25 -22.36
N LEU A 197 -0.49 -2.46 -21.80
CA LEU A 197 0.76 -3.07 -21.40
C LEU A 197 1.41 -3.76 -22.61
N GLY A 198 2.69 -3.48 -22.84
CA GLY A 198 3.53 -4.31 -23.68
C GLY A 198 3.78 -5.67 -23.05
N PRO A 199 4.47 -6.55 -23.77
CA PRO A 199 4.90 -7.81 -23.21
C PRO A 199 5.80 -7.54 -21.99
N PRO A 200 5.76 -8.43 -20.96
CA PRO A 200 6.65 -8.28 -19.81
C PRO A 200 8.11 -8.22 -20.26
N LEU A 201 8.85 -7.23 -19.76
CA LEU A 201 10.29 -7.12 -20.00
C LEU A 201 11.04 -8.22 -19.24
N VAL A 202 10.61 -8.47 -18.01
CA VAL A 202 11.15 -9.50 -17.12
C VAL A 202 10.03 -10.03 -16.22
N GLY A 203 10.04 -11.33 -15.99
CA GLY A 203 9.15 -11.97 -15.03
C GLY A 203 7.96 -12.70 -15.66
N PRO A 204 7.03 -13.18 -14.87
CA PRO A 204 6.93 -13.03 -13.40
C PRO A 204 8.06 -13.78 -12.64
N ILE A 205 8.67 -13.11 -11.69
CA ILE A 205 9.69 -13.68 -10.81
C ILE A 205 9.09 -13.76 -9.40
N ARG A 206 8.94 -14.96 -8.87
CA ARG A 206 8.43 -15.17 -7.52
C ARG A 206 9.39 -14.55 -6.49
N LEU A 207 8.84 -13.86 -5.50
CA LEU A 207 9.64 -13.29 -4.42
C LEU A 207 10.12 -14.40 -3.48
N HIS A 208 11.38 -14.31 -3.06
CA HIS A 208 12.03 -15.19 -2.11
C HIS A 208 12.70 -14.37 -1.01
N ARG A 209 13.04 -15.02 0.09
CA ARG A 209 13.68 -14.35 1.24
C ARG A 209 15.06 -13.75 0.90
N ASP A 210 15.77 -14.37 -0.02
CA ASP A 210 17.08 -13.94 -0.50
C ASP A 210 17.03 -13.02 -1.72
N ASP A 211 15.82 -12.65 -2.18
CA ASP A 211 15.68 -11.67 -3.26
C ASP A 211 16.28 -10.32 -2.82
N PRO A 212 17.18 -9.72 -3.59
CA PRO A 212 17.85 -8.47 -3.22
C PRO A 212 16.89 -7.34 -2.87
N ASP A 213 15.76 -7.21 -3.58
CA ASP A 213 14.76 -6.18 -3.31
C ASP A 213 14.05 -6.45 -1.98
N VAL A 214 13.75 -7.72 -1.65
CA VAL A 214 13.16 -8.12 -0.37
C VAL A 214 14.13 -7.86 0.78
N VAL A 215 15.39 -8.24 0.64
CA VAL A 215 16.45 -8.00 1.64
C VAL A 215 16.63 -6.50 1.88
N GLN A 216 16.65 -5.70 0.81
CA GLN A 216 16.75 -4.25 0.92
C GLN A 216 15.57 -3.66 1.69
N VAL A 217 14.34 -4.04 1.35
CA VAL A 217 13.13 -3.57 2.04
C VAL A 217 13.15 -4.00 3.50
N ALA A 218 13.42 -5.26 3.78
CA ALA A 218 13.49 -5.78 5.15
C ALA A 218 14.48 -4.96 5.99
N THR A 219 15.66 -4.67 5.44
CA THR A 219 16.66 -3.82 6.10
C THR A 219 16.13 -2.40 6.36
N MET A 220 15.47 -1.79 5.37
CA MET A 220 14.93 -0.41 5.49
C MET A 220 13.86 -0.28 6.57
N VAL A 221 13.06 -1.31 6.78
CA VAL A 221 11.93 -1.29 7.72
C VAL A 221 12.20 -2.01 9.03
N GLY A 222 13.40 -2.57 9.20
CA GLY A 222 13.81 -3.29 10.41
C GLY A 222 13.12 -4.65 10.57
N LEU A 223 12.82 -5.32 9.47
CA LEU A 223 12.28 -6.68 9.43
C LEU A 223 13.37 -7.69 9.06
N VAL A 224 13.11 -8.96 9.34
CA VAL A 224 13.93 -10.08 8.83
C VAL A 224 13.26 -10.60 7.55
N PRO A 225 14.03 -10.84 6.47
CA PRO A 225 13.53 -11.41 5.23
C PRO A 225 12.88 -12.79 5.40
#